data_b6f0d75c0c7e90010cc298a7c96af878
#
_entry.id   b6f0d75c0c7e90010cc298a7c96af878
#
_cell.length_a   1.000
_cell.length_b   1.000
_cell.length_c   1.000
_cell.angle_alpha   90.00
_cell.angle_beta   90.00
_cell.angle_gamma   90.00
#
_symmetry.space_group_name_H-M   'P 1'
#
loop_
_entity.id
_entity.type
_entity.pdbx_description
1 polymer ?
#
loop_
_entity_poly.entity_id
_entity_poly.type
_entity_poly.pdbx_seq_one_letter_code
_entity_poly.pdbx_strand_id
1 'polypeptide(L)'
;MSEQLFSAPVKSQMVERNGHKPHVATKWVYLFNEVDEAEEHVGGKWDSVRSLLGGKGANLGDMTRLGVPVPPGFTVTTEACNAYLESDGFPEGMWEQELAAIGKIEKMSGKKFGGTDNPLLVSCRSGAKFSMPGMMDTVLNIGLNDEIAETMVRLTGDRRFVFDLYRRLIQMFGSVVMGVPDEAFEVVITSRRKLAEVTSDSELKAADWEVITRRFKEIYRTFTRSDFPTDPNEQLRLATEAVFKSWNGRRAIDYRNAAGIPHDLGTAVNIQTMVYGNIGDNSATGVAMSRDASTGDKEPEGDFLVNAQGEDVVAGIRHTQPLHELKDIMPSAYNEFLAI
;
A
#
# COMPACT_ATOMS: atom_id res chain seq x y z
N MET A 1 -80.21 13.96 -45.89
CA MET A 1 -79.32 15.14 -45.81
C MET A 1 -78.13 14.72 -44.98
N SER A 2 -77.10 14.63 -45.72
CA SER A 2 -75.76 14.13 -45.41
C SER A 2 -74.88 15.25 -44.88
N GLU A 3 -74.09 15.00 -43.89
CA GLU A 3 -72.86 15.79 -43.68
C GLU A 3 -71.71 14.86 -43.31
N GLN A 4 -70.76 14.82 -44.20
CA GLN A 4 -69.45 14.22 -44.06
C GLN A 4 -68.59 15.13 -43.17
N LEU A 5 -67.98 14.56 -42.15
CA LEU A 5 -66.87 15.21 -41.42
C LEU A 5 -65.58 14.50 -41.73
N PHE A 6 -64.71 15.23 -42.47
CA PHE A 6 -63.34 14.82 -42.75
C PHE A 6 -62.49 14.75 -41.51
N SER A 7 -61.92 13.62 -41.22
CA SER A 7 -60.85 13.51 -40.19
C SER A 7 -59.46 13.70 -40.85
N ALA A 8 -58.72 14.69 -40.36
CA ALA A 8 -57.34 14.94 -40.77
C ALA A 8 -56.39 13.90 -40.13
N PRO A 9 -55.29 13.52 -40.82
CA PRO A 9 -54.35 12.54 -40.28
C PRO A 9 -53.50 13.13 -39.18
N VAL A 10 -53.45 12.42 -38.03
CA VAL A 10 -52.55 12.68 -36.93
C VAL A 10 -51.13 12.41 -37.39
N LYS A 11 -50.29 13.44 -37.45
CA LYS A 11 -48.83 13.30 -37.61
C LYS A 11 -48.24 12.62 -36.36
N SER A 12 -47.72 11.39 -36.50
CA SER A 12 -46.90 10.76 -35.49
C SER A 12 -45.61 11.56 -35.34
N GLN A 13 -45.44 12.23 -34.20
CA GLN A 13 -44.15 12.75 -33.84
C GLN A 13 -43.24 11.56 -33.48
N MET A 14 -42.23 11.35 -34.32
CA MET A 14 -41.07 10.52 -33.93
C MET A 14 -40.39 11.16 -32.73
N VAL A 15 -40.48 10.50 -31.58
CA VAL A 15 -39.66 10.78 -30.42
C VAL A 15 -38.23 10.37 -30.81
N GLU A 16 -37.38 11.36 -31.02
CA GLU A 16 -35.94 11.14 -31.13
C GLU A 16 -35.48 10.47 -29.82
N ARG A 17 -35.02 9.24 -29.93
CA ARG A 17 -34.33 8.52 -28.87
C ARG A 17 -33.05 9.29 -28.60
N ASN A 18 -33.00 9.96 -27.45
CA ASN A 18 -31.79 10.56 -26.93
C ASN A 18 -30.65 9.57 -27.05
N GLY A 19 -29.62 9.95 -27.82
CA GLY A 19 -28.39 9.21 -27.97
C GLY A 19 -27.76 9.04 -26.59
N HIS A 20 -27.64 7.82 -26.13
CA HIS A 20 -26.80 7.45 -25.01
C HIS A 20 -25.39 7.90 -25.40
N LYS A 21 -24.88 8.98 -24.81
CA LYS A 21 -23.44 9.23 -24.79
C LYS A 21 -22.80 8.00 -24.14
N PRO A 22 -21.76 7.42 -24.73
CA PRO A 22 -21.07 6.32 -24.08
C PRO A 22 -20.65 6.79 -22.67
N HIS A 23 -21.05 6.07 -21.66
CA HIS A 23 -20.63 6.29 -20.28
C HIS A 23 -19.10 6.09 -20.29
N VAL A 24 -18.35 7.16 -20.26
CA VAL A 24 -16.90 7.08 -20.06
C VAL A 24 -16.72 6.52 -18.65
N ALA A 25 -16.21 5.29 -18.58
CA ALA A 25 -15.99 4.64 -17.30
C ALA A 25 -15.05 5.52 -16.45
N THR A 26 -15.42 5.79 -15.22
CA THR A 26 -14.60 6.58 -14.29
C THR A 26 -13.26 5.88 -14.06
N LYS A 27 -12.17 6.64 -14.15
CA LYS A 27 -10.81 6.11 -13.86
C LYS A 27 -10.53 6.24 -12.37
N TRP A 28 -10.55 5.10 -11.68
CA TRP A 28 -10.33 5.02 -10.24
C TRP A 28 -8.87 4.73 -9.87
N VAL A 29 -8.06 4.21 -10.81
CA VAL A 29 -6.71 3.72 -10.55
C VAL A 29 -5.72 4.36 -11.51
N TYR A 30 -4.62 4.89 -10.99
CA TYR A 30 -3.52 5.47 -11.74
C TYR A 30 -2.20 4.79 -11.37
N LEU A 31 -1.47 4.27 -12.35
CA LEU A 31 -0.08 3.84 -12.13
C LEU A 31 0.78 5.05 -11.76
N PHE A 32 1.91 4.83 -11.08
CA PHE A 32 2.82 5.93 -10.74
C PHE A 32 3.37 6.64 -11.98
N ASN A 33 3.53 5.95 -13.11
CA ASN A 33 3.92 6.55 -14.39
C ASN A 33 2.74 7.15 -15.17
N GLU A 34 1.54 7.17 -14.62
CA GLU A 34 0.35 7.83 -15.20
C GLU A 34 0.01 9.15 -14.48
N VAL A 35 0.99 9.76 -13.77
CA VAL A 35 0.76 11.01 -13.03
C VAL A 35 0.38 12.19 -13.93
N ASP A 36 0.89 12.23 -15.16
CA ASP A 36 0.54 13.27 -16.13
C ASP A 36 -0.93 13.16 -16.55
N GLU A 37 -1.46 11.94 -16.72
CA GLU A 37 -2.89 11.73 -16.97
C GLU A 37 -3.76 12.19 -15.79
N ALA A 38 -3.30 11.94 -14.56
CA ALA A 38 -3.99 12.41 -13.37
C ALA A 38 -3.98 13.94 -13.28
N GLU A 39 -2.85 14.58 -13.64
CA GLU A 39 -2.71 16.03 -13.67
C GLU A 39 -3.62 16.66 -14.73
N GLU A 40 -3.69 16.08 -15.92
CA GLU A 40 -4.61 16.49 -16.99
C GLU A 40 -6.08 16.35 -16.55
N HIS A 41 -6.43 15.21 -15.94
CA HIS A 41 -7.79 14.93 -15.45
C HIS A 41 -8.29 16.00 -14.47
N VAL A 42 -7.43 16.49 -13.57
CA VAL A 42 -7.80 17.51 -12.56
C VAL A 42 -7.53 18.95 -13.00
N GLY A 43 -7.22 19.19 -14.28
CA GLY A 43 -7.03 20.53 -14.85
C GLY A 43 -5.67 21.17 -14.57
N GLY A 44 -4.61 20.39 -14.42
CA GLY A 44 -3.22 20.84 -14.41
C GLY A 44 -2.73 21.48 -13.11
N LYS A 45 -3.50 21.38 -12.03
CA LYS A 45 -3.12 21.95 -10.73
C LYS A 45 -2.54 20.86 -9.82
N TRP A 46 -1.29 20.98 -9.44
CA TRP A 46 -0.61 20.00 -8.59
C TRP A 46 -1.34 19.76 -7.24
N ASP A 47 -1.91 20.80 -6.64
CA ASP A 47 -2.71 20.64 -5.41
C ASP A 47 -3.96 19.78 -5.63
N SER A 48 -4.55 19.81 -6.84
CA SER A 48 -5.66 18.92 -7.22
C SER A 48 -5.19 17.50 -7.47
N VAL A 49 -3.98 17.29 -8.03
CA VAL A 49 -3.35 15.95 -8.13
C VAL A 49 -3.18 15.34 -6.74
N ARG A 50 -2.67 16.13 -5.79
CA ARG A 50 -2.56 15.70 -4.38
C ARG A 50 -3.91 15.43 -3.73
N SER A 51 -4.96 16.11 -4.16
CA SER A 51 -6.33 15.82 -3.70
C SER A 51 -6.82 14.47 -4.23
N LEU A 52 -6.53 14.15 -5.50
CA LEU A 52 -6.96 12.91 -6.16
C LEU A 52 -6.13 11.69 -5.74
N LEU A 53 -4.80 11.80 -5.78
CA LEU A 53 -3.87 10.69 -5.56
C LEU A 53 -3.34 10.62 -4.10
N GLY A 54 -3.73 11.58 -3.27
CA GLY A 54 -3.13 11.79 -1.97
C GLY A 54 -1.68 12.28 -2.05
N GLY A 55 -1.12 12.69 -0.93
CA GLY A 55 0.27 13.18 -0.89
C GLY A 55 1.29 12.13 -1.30
N LYS A 56 1.14 10.88 -0.82
CA LYS A 56 2.06 9.78 -1.17
C LYS A 56 1.98 9.41 -2.64
N GLY A 57 0.77 9.20 -3.18
CA GLY A 57 0.57 8.80 -4.57
C GLY A 57 1.07 9.86 -5.56
N ALA A 58 0.73 11.13 -5.32
CA ALA A 58 1.22 12.24 -6.13
C ALA A 58 2.76 12.31 -6.14
N ASN A 59 3.40 12.21 -4.96
CA ASN A 59 4.86 12.27 -4.87
C ASN A 59 5.55 11.04 -5.49
N LEU A 60 4.98 9.83 -5.34
CA LEU A 60 5.52 8.63 -6.01
C LEU A 60 5.42 8.76 -7.53
N GLY A 61 4.32 9.32 -8.05
CA GLY A 61 4.16 9.63 -9.46
C GLY A 61 5.16 10.67 -9.93
N ASP A 62 5.36 11.76 -9.20
CA ASP A 62 6.30 12.81 -9.53
C ASP A 62 7.75 12.31 -9.55
N MET A 63 8.15 11.55 -8.54
CA MET A 63 9.48 10.91 -8.50
C MET A 63 9.67 9.94 -9.69
N THR A 64 8.64 9.18 -10.07
CA THR A 64 8.69 8.29 -11.23
C THR A 64 8.88 9.10 -12.52
N ARG A 65 8.16 10.21 -12.69
CA ARG A 65 8.28 11.14 -13.81
C ARG A 65 9.67 11.75 -13.91
N LEU A 66 10.30 12.04 -12.76
CA LEU A 66 11.67 12.57 -12.68
C LEU A 66 12.75 11.51 -12.93
N GLY A 67 12.40 10.24 -13.10
CA GLY A 67 13.34 9.15 -13.34
C GLY A 67 13.97 8.56 -12.08
N VAL A 68 13.47 8.89 -10.90
CA VAL A 68 13.87 8.22 -9.65
C VAL A 68 13.44 6.75 -9.73
N PRO A 69 14.27 5.77 -9.30
CA PRO A 69 13.97 4.34 -9.38
C PRO A 69 12.91 3.92 -8.35
N VAL A 70 11.71 4.47 -8.49
CA VAL A 70 10.54 4.13 -7.66
C VAL A 70 10.08 2.71 -7.99
N PRO A 71 9.95 1.81 -7.00
CA PRO A 71 9.37 0.50 -7.26
C PRO A 71 7.98 0.61 -7.88
N PRO A 72 7.65 -0.19 -8.93
CA PRO A 72 6.38 -0.12 -9.62
C PRO A 72 5.18 -0.21 -8.68
N GLY A 73 4.17 0.57 -8.98
CA GLY A 73 2.94 0.59 -8.19
C GLY A 73 1.88 1.49 -8.80
N PHE A 74 0.78 1.62 -8.09
CA PHE A 74 -0.36 2.44 -8.48
C PHE A 74 -1.08 3.04 -7.27
N THR A 75 -1.93 4.00 -7.55
CA THR A 75 -2.78 4.65 -6.56
C THR A 75 -4.24 4.43 -6.92
N VAL A 76 -5.04 3.91 -5.98
CA VAL A 76 -6.50 4.00 -5.99
C VAL A 76 -6.89 5.35 -5.41
N THR A 77 -7.74 6.10 -6.10
CA THR A 77 -7.99 7.53 -5.83
C THR A 77 -8.77 7.79 -4.54
N THR A 78 -8.70 9.02 -4.04
CA THR A 78 -9.55 9.49 -2.94
C THR A 78 -11.03 9.51 -3.31
N GLU A 79 -11.34 9.71 -4.60
CA GLU A 79 -12.71 9.65 -5.12
C GLU A 79 -13.30 8.25 -4.98
N ALA A 80 -12.49 7.20 -5.24
CA ALA A 80 -12.90 5.82 -5.00
C ALA A 80 -13.18 5.56 -3.51
N CYS A 81 -12.37 6.12 -2.62
CA CYS A 81 -12.59 6.06 -1.17
C CYS A 81 -13.93 6.68 -0.78
N ASN A 82 -14.20 7.90 -1.24
CA ASN A 82 -15.45 8.59 -0.94
C ASN A 82 -16.66 7.81 -1.45
N ALA A 83 -16.62 7.33 -2.69
CA ALA A 83 -17.67 6.49 -3.26
C ALA A 83 -17.88 5.18 -2.47
N TYR A 84 -16.77 4.55 -2.00
CA TYR A 84 -16.84 3.38 -1.13
C TYR A 84 -17.51 3.69 0.21
N LEU A 85 -17.15 4.80 0.85
CA LEU A 85 -17.69 5.19 2.15
C LEU A 85 -19.17 5.60 2.08
N GLU A 86 -19.64 6.06 0.92
CA GLU A 86 -21.05 6.40 0.69
C GLU A 86 -21.92 5.16 0.44
N SER A 87 -21.40 4.13 -0.26
CA SER A 87 -22.15 2.96 -0.70
C SER A 87 -21.88 1.68 0.10
N ASP A 88 -20.88 1.70 1.00
CA ASP A 88 -20.34 0.53 1.72
C ASP A 88 -19.90 -0.61 0.77
N GLY A 89 -19.38 -0.23 -0.42
CA GLY A 89 -18.88 -1.16 -1.43
C GLY A 89 -18.01 -0.47 -2.46
N PHE A 90 -17.18 -1.23 -3.16
CA PHE A 90 -16.35 -0.67 -4.22
C PHE A 90 -17.23 -0.09 -5.34
N PRO A 91 -16.91 1.12 -5.82
CA PRO A 91 -17.62 1.67 -6.98
C PRO A 91 -17.40 0.82 -8.21
N GLU A 92 -18.37 0.87 -9.13
CA GLU A 92 -18.36 0.07 -10.37
C GLU A 92 -17.05 0.23 -11.15
N GLY A 93 -16.44 -0.90 -11.52
CA GLY A 93 -15.20 -0.97 -12.29
C GLY A 93 -13.93 -0.68 -11.51
N MET A 94 -13.98 -0.31 -10.21
CA MET A 94 -12.78 -0.01 -9.43
C MET A 94 -11.93 -1.25 -9.20
N TRP A 95 -12.54 -2.34 -8.77
CA TRP A 95 -11.83 -3.58 -8.48
C TRP A 95 -11.18 -4.18 -9.73
N GLU A 96 -11.87 -4.14 -10.85
CA GLU A 96 -11.35 -4.58 -12.15
C GLU A 96 -10.14 -3.74 -12.58
N GLN A 97 -10.17 -2.42 -12.34
CA GLN A 97 -9.04 -1.54 -12.61
C GLN A 97 -7.86 -1.84 -11.68
N GLU A 98 -8.10 -2.14 -10.41
CA GLU A 98 -7.06 -2.53 -9.45
C GLU A 98 -6.37 -3.83 -9.87
N LEU A 99 -7.12 -4.86 -10.26
CA LEU A 99 -6.57 -6.10 -10.80
C LEU A 99 -5.82 -5.90 -12.12
N ALA A 100 -6.33 -5.04 -13.00
CA ALA A 100 -5.63 -4.69 -14.23
C ALA A 100 -4.31 -3.96 -13.96
N ALA A 101 -4.26 -3.10 -12.95
CA ALA A 101 -3.03 -2.42 -12.51
C ALA A 101 -2.03 -3.42 -11.90
N ILE A 102 -2.47 -4.41 -11.11
CA ILE A 102 -1.62 -5.52 -10.68
C ILE A 102 -0.98 -6.20 -11.90
N GLY A 103 -1.76 -6.54 -12.94
CA GLY A 103 -1.22 -7.15 -14.16
C GLY A 103 -0.21 -6.26 -14.91
N LYS A 104 -0.31 -4.94 -14.80
CA LYS A 104 0.68 -4.01 -15.35
C LYS A 104 1.97 -3.99 -14.54
N ILE A 105 1.89 -3.92 -13.20
CA ILE A 105 3.10 -3.94 -12.35
C ILE A 105 3.79 -5.30 -12.36
N GLU A 106 3.08 -6.40 -12.57
CA GLU A 106 3.67 -7.72 -12.86
C GLU A 106 4.59 -7.67 -14.07
N LYS A 107 4.12 -7.08 -15.18
CA LYS A 107 4.91 -6.93 -16.41
C LYS A 107 6.13 -6.03 -16.20
N MET A 108 5.97 -4.93 -15.45
CA MET A 108 7.05 -3.99 -15.17
C MET A 108 8.13 -4.60 -14.26
N SER A 109 7.75 -5.42 -13.29
CA SER A 109 8.66 -6.03 -12.32
C SER A 109 9.22 -7.38 -12.75
N GLY A 110 8.61 -8.03 -13.76
CA GLY A 110 8.91 -9.42 -14.14
C GLY A 110 8.52 -10.44 -13.08
N LYS A 111 7.65 -10.06 -12.14
CA LYS A 111 7.15 -10.90 -11.05
C LYS A 111 5.67 -11.20 -11.22
N LYS A 112 5.16 -12.21 -10.48
CA LYS A 112 3.76 -12.64 -10.58
C LYS A 112 3.06 -12.59 -9.22
N PHE A 113 1.96 -11.86 -9.12
CA PHE A 113 1.12 -11.82 -7.93
C PHE A 113 0.39 -13.15 -7.77
N GLY A 114 0.61 -13.81 -6.63
CA GLY A 114 0.14 -15.18 -6.43
C GLY A 114 0.91 -16.25 -7.22
N GLY A 115 1.97 -15.88 -7.92
CA GLY A 115 2.80 -16.84 -8.68
C GLY A 115 3.79 -17.58 -7.81
N THR A 116 4.07 -18.84 -8.19
CA THR A 116 4.95 -19.75 -7.44
C THR A 116 6.37 -19.84 -7.97
N ASP A 117 6.70 -19.14 -9.07
CA ASP A 117 8.06 -19.14 -9.63
C ASP A 117 8.85 -17.89 -9.25
N ASN A 118 8.27 -16.71 -9.44
CA ASN A 118 8.84 -15.41 -9.10
C ASN A 118 7.76 -14.53 -8.47
N PRO A 119 7.46 -14.69 -7.18
CA PRO A 119 6.32 -14.05 -6.54
C PRO A 119 6.48 -12.54 -6.44
N LEU A 120 5.41 -11.82 -6.80
CA LEU A 120 5.23 -10.41 -6.51
C LEU A 120 4.55 -10.27 -5.14
N LEU A 121 5.17 -9.55 -4.24
CA LEU A 121 4.52 -9.06 -3.03
C LEU A 121 4.33 -7.55 -3.10
N VAL A 122 3.25 -7.06 -2.53
CA VAL A 122 2.93 -5.63 -2.52
C VAL A 122 2.63 -5.11 -1.13
N SER A 123 2.82 -3.81 -0.95
CA SER A 123 2.31 -3.06 0.20
C SER A 123 1.01 -2.36 -0.16
N CYS A 124 0.09 -2.25 0.79
CA CYS A 124 -1.12 -1.45 0.71
C CYS A 124 -1.04 -0.36 1.79
N ARG A 125 -0.95 0.91 1.37
CA ARG A 125 -0.69 2.03 2.27
C ARG A 125 -1.67 3.18 2.03
N SER A 126 -2.22 3.73 3.10
CA SER A 126 -3.00 4.97 3.04
C SER A 126 -2.20 6.15 2.50
N GLY A 127 -2.88 7.05 1.80
CA GLY A 127 -2.26 8.23 1.20
C GLY A 127 -3.23 9.41 1.15
N ALA A 128 -3.55 10.02 2.30
CA ALA A 128 -4.35 11.23 2.32
C ALA A 128 -3.59 12.44 1.76
N LYS A 129 -4.32 13.49 1.34
CA LYS A 129 -3.73 14.77 0.87
C LYS A 129 -2.79 15.37 1.90
N PHE A 130 -3.18 15.35 3.18
CA PHE A 130 -2.38 15.80 4.31
C PHE A 130 -1.77 14.61 5.05
N SER A 131 -0.51 14.75 5.46
CA SER A 131 0.14 13.71 6.25
C SER A 131 -0.50 13.62 7.63
N MET A 132 -0.90 12.40 8.01
CA MET A 132 -1.46 12.08 9.33
C MET A 132 -0.68 10.89 9.92
N PRO A 133 0.54 11.11 10.45
CA PRO A 133 1.42 10.03 10.89
C PRO A 133 0.79 9.16 11.98
N GLY A 134 0.80 7.84 11.80
CA GLY A 134 0.25 6.88 12.77
C GLY A 134 -1.28 6.84 12.89
N MET A 135 -2.01 7.65 12.08
CA MET A 135 -3.47 7.73 12.17
C MET A 135 -4.19 6.76 11.24
N MET A 136 -3.53 6.31 10.17
CA MET A 136 -4.11 5.45 9.15
C MET A 136 -3.21 4.24 8.87
N ASP A 137 -3.80 3.22 8.31
CA ASP A 137 -3.30 1.87 8.30
C ASP A 137 -2.37 1.56 7.11
N THR A 138 -1.53 0.54 7.29
CA THR A 138 -0.61 -0.03 6.31
C THR A 138 -0.62 -1.54 6.46
N VAL A 139 -0.63 -2.26 5.33
CA VAL A 139 -0.42 -3.71 5.29
C VAL A 139 0.72 -4.00 4.32
N LEU A 140 1.74 -4.70 4.78
CA LEU A 140 2.91 -5.08 3.99
C LEU A 140 2.87 -6.56 3.61
N ASN A 141 3.64 -6.92 2.59
CA ASN A 141 3.85 -8.31 2.14
C ASN A 141 2.58 -9.03 1.67
N ILE A 142 1.56 -8.28 1.19
CA ILE A 142 0.35 -8.84 0.60
C ILE A 142 0.74 -9.72 -0.59
N GLY A 143 0.12 -10.87 -0.67
CA GLY A 143 0.43 -11.92 -1.64
C GLY A 143 1.15 -13.12 -1.04
N LEU A 144 1.61 -13.03 0.23
CA LEU A 144 2.30 -14.12 0.90
C LEU A 144 1.29 -15.12 1.50
N ASN A 145 1.54 -16.40 1.24
CA ASN A 145 0.84 -17.54 1.82
C ASN A 145 1.84 -18.68 2.03
N ASP A 146 1.42 -19.87 2.47
CA ASP A 146 2.33 -20.97 2.78
C ASP A 146 3.13 -21.44 1.56
N GLU A 147 2.49 -21.55 0.40
CA GLU A 147 3.13 -22.01 -0.84
C GLU A 147 4.14 -20.97 -1.34
N ILE A 148 3.76 -19.70 -1.33
CA ILE A 148 4.61 -18.59 -1.75
C ILE A 148 5.78 -18.41 -0.77
N ALA A 149 5.57 -18.62 0.54
CA ALA A 149 6.63 -18.58 1.53
C ALA A 149 7.70 -19.65 1.25
N GLU A 150 7.29 -20.90 1.00
CA GLU A 150 8.24 -21.95 0.64
C GLU A 150 8.97 -21.69 -0.69
N THR A 151 8.28 -21.08 -1.65
CA THR A 151 8.92 -20.63 -2.89
C THR A 151 9.97 -19.56 -2.63
N MET A 152 9.65 -18.53 -1.83
CA MET A 152 10.61 -17.49 -1.48
C MET A 152 11.81 -18.04 -0.71
N VAL A 153 11.59 -19.03 0.17
CA VAL A 153 12.71 -19.74 0.84
C VAL A 153 13.64 -20.41 -0.18
N ARG A 154 13.09 -21.07 -1.21
CA ARG A 154 13.92 -21.65 -2.27
C ARG A 154 14.70 -20.63 -3.09
N LEU A 155 14.08 -19.46 -3.35
CA LEU A 155 14.69 -18.39 -4.15
C LEU A 155 15.76 -17.61 -3.40
N THR A 156 15.53 -17.32 -2.11
CA THR A 156 16.42 -16.50 -1.30
C THR A 156 17.47 -17.30 -0.53
N GLY A 157 17.20 -18.59 -0.26
CA GLY A 157 17.99 -19.41 0.65
C GLY A 157 17.83 -19.01 2.12
N ASP A 158 17.01 -18.02 2.43
CA ASP A 158 16.85 -17.47 3.79
C ASP A 158 15.44 -17.69 4.34
N ARG A 159 15.28 -18.80 5.04
CA ARG A 159 14.02 -19.15 5.70
C ARG A 159 13.66 -18.18 6.84
N ARG A 160 14.68 -17.66 7.54
CA ARG A 160 14.48 -16.69 8.62
C ARG A 160 13.82 -15.41 8.09
N PHE A 161 14.38 -14.85 7.04
CA PHE A 161 13.87 -13.69 6.35
C PHE A 161 12.40 -13.87 5.93
N VAL A 162 12.11 -14.97 5.23
CA VAL A 162 10.77 -15.20 4.68
C VAL A 162 9.72 -15.35 5.78
N PHE A 163 10.02 -16.08 6.85
CA PHE A 163 9.06 -16.25 7.95
C PHE A 163 8.92 -15.01 8.83
N ASP A 164 9.93 -14.13 8.90
CA ASP A 164 9.75 -12.79 9.48
C ASP A 164 8.80 -11.93 8.63
N LEU A 165 8.88 -11.96 7.29
CA LEU A 165 7.91 -11.30 6.42
C LEU A 165 6.50 -11.85 6.63
N TYR A 166 6.36 -13.16 6.71
CA TYR A 166 5.06 -13.80 6.80
C TYR A 166 4.36 -13.49 8.14
N ARG A 167 5.08 -13.58 9.25
CA ARG A 167 4.49 -13.20 10.54
C ARG A 167 4.08 -11.72 10.56
N ARG A 168 4.88 -10.81 9.93
CA ARG A 168 4.54 -9.37 9.82
C ARG A 168 3.24 -9.17 9.03
N LEU A 169 3.08 -9.87 7.91
CA LEU A 169 1.81 -9.84 7.16
C LEU A 169 0.64 -10.27 8.05
N ILE A 170 0.73 -11.41 8.73
CA ILE A 170 -0.38 -11.93 9.55
C ILE A 170 -0.70 -10.97 10.70
N GLN A 171 0.31 -10.41 11.36
CA GLN A 171 0.13 -9.43 12.43
C GLN A 171 -0.58 -8.18 11.92
N MET A 172 -0.02 -7.51 10.88
CA MET A 172 -0.60 -6.29 10.32
C MET A 172 -1.99 -6.53 9.76
N PHE A 173 -2.19 -7.62 9.03
CA PHE A 173 -3.50 -7.97 8.48
C PHE A 173 -4.50 -8.27 9.59
N GLY A 174 -4.09 -9.00 10.61
CA GLY A 174 -4.92 -9.28 11.78
C GLY A 174 -5.33 -8.01 12.51
N SER A 175 -4.39 -7.12 12.79
CA SER A 175 -4.67 -5.89 13.54
C SER A 175 -5.42 -4.86 12.71
N VAL A 176 -4.96 -4.59 11.50
CA VAL A 176 -5.48 -3.51 10.65
C VAL A 176 -6.80 -3.90 9.99
N VAL A 177 -6.86 -5.09 9.38
CA VAL A 177 -8.03 -5.50 8.60
C VAL A 177 -9.11 -6.10 9.48
N MET A 178 -8.71 -6.88 10.49
CA MET A 178 -9.65 -7.67 11.30
C MET A 178 -9.83 -7.14 12.73
N GLY A 179 -9.07 -6.12 13.14
CA GLY A 179 -9.17 -5.52 14.46
C GLY A 179 -8.70 -6.42 15.61
N VAL A 180 -7.83 -7.39 15.33
CA VAL A 180 -7.21 -8.22 16.37
C VAL A 180 -6.26 -7.35 17.20
N PRO A 181 -6.32 -7.36 18.54
CA PRO A 181 -5.41 -6.58 19.35
C PRO A 181 -3.95 -6.96 19.12
N ASP A 182 -3.06 -5.98 18.91
CA ASP A 182 -1.62 -6.20 18.68
C ASP A 182 -0.96 -6.94 19.83
N GLU A 183 -1.41 -6.70 21.06
CA GLU A 183 -0.90 -7.35 22.28
C GLU A 183 -0.99 -8.88 22.21
N ALA A 184 -2.02 -9.41 21.50
CA ALA A 184 -2.18 -10.86 21.33
C ALA A 184 -1.01 -11.47 20.56
N PHE A 185 -0.48 -10.75 19.58
CA PHE A 185 0.68 -11.15 18.80
C PHE A 185 1.99 -10.94 19.56
N GLU A 186 2.15 -9.79 20.23
CA GLU A 186 3.35 -9.43 20.97
C GLU A 186 3.66 -10.39 22.13
N VAL A 187 2.66 -10.93 22.79
CA VAL A 187 2.81 -11.96 23.84
C VAL A 187 3.52 -13.19 23.29
N VAL A 188 3.21 -13.61 22.06
CA VAL A 188 3.84 -14.79 21.42
C VAL A 188 5.32 -14.53 21.13
N ILE A 189 5.65 -13.35 20.55
CA ILE A 189 7.04 -12.96 20.26
C ILE A 189 7.86 -12.93 21.57
N THR A 190 7.32 -12.23 22.57
CA THR A 190 7.98 -12.09 23.88
C THR A 190 8.21 -13.45 24.56
N SER A 191 7.22 -14.34 24.51
CA SER A 191 7.34 -15.69 25.03
C SER A 191 8.40 -16.50 24.29
N ARG A 192 8.46 -16.34 22.96
CA ARG A 192 9.45 -17.06 22.14
C ARG A 192 10.87 -16.55 22.39
N ARG A 193 11.09 -15.22 22.53
CA ARG A 193 12.39 -14.66 22.94
C ARG A 193 12.89 -15.26 24.27
N LYS A 194 11.99 -15.33 25.25
CA LYS A 194 12.34 -15.95 26.56
C LYS A 194 12.74 -17.41 26.43
N LEU A 195 12.01 -18.20 25.62
CA LEU A 195 12.31 -19.61 25.38
C LEU A 195 13.63 -19.83 24.61
N ALA A 196 13.96 -18.90 23.71
CA ALA A 196 15.19 -18.92 22.95
C ALA A 196 16.39 -18.30 23.70
N GLU A 197 16.16 -17.74 24.88
CA GLU A 197 17.16 -17.04 25.72
C GLU A 197 17.84 -15.89 24.97
N VAL A 198 17.05 -15.12 24.16
CA VAL A 198 17.52 -13.96 23.40
C VAL A 198 16.83 -12.67 23.87
N THR A 199 17.46 -11.53 23.61
CA THR A 199 16.97 -10.21 24.05
C THR A 199 16.30 -9.42 22.91
N SER A 200 16.66 -9.73 21.67
CA SER A 200 16.19 -9.04 20.48
C SER A 200 15.54 -10.02 19.48
N ASP A 201 14.55 -9.50 18.73
CA ASP A 201 13.91 -10.23 17.62
C ASP A 201 14.91 -10.59 16.51
N SER A 202 15.97 -9.79 16.35
CA SER A 202 17.03 -10.05 15.37
C SER A 202 17.83 -11.32 15.66
N GLU A 203 17.82 -11.79 16.89
CA GLU A 203 18.53 -13.00 17.34
C GLU A 203 17.69 -14.28 17.19
N LEU A 204 16.36 -14.14 16.95
CA LEU A 204 15.47 -15.28 16.69
C LEU A 204 15.86 -15.99 15.39
N LYS A 205 15.88 -17.33 15.45
CA LYS A 205 16.22 -18.19 14.33
C LYS A 205 15.00 -18.50 13.45
N ALA A 206 15.25 -19.08 12.27
CA ALA A 206 14.19 -19.49 11.35
C ALA A 206 13.10 -20.34 12.00
N ALA A 207 13.50 -21.36 12.79
CA ALA A 207 12.55 -22.23 13.50
C ALA A 207 11.67 -21.48 14.51
N ASP A 208 12.18 -20.38 15.09
CA ASP A 208 11.42 -19.54 16.01
C ASP A 208 10.32 -18.79 15.24
N TRP A 209 10.69 -18.20 14.11
CA TRP A 209 9.75 -17.47 13.25
C TRP A 209 8.68 -18.36 12.65
N GLU A 210 9.00 -19.61 12.27
CA GLU A 210 8.00 -20.59 11.84
C GLU A 210 6.97 -20.89 12.94
N VAL A 211 7.44 -21.07 14.16
CA VAL A 211 6.54 -21.30 15.32
C VAL A 211 5.68 -20.06 15.57
N ILE A 212 6.26 -18.86 15.54
CA ILE A 212 5.54 -17.61 15.72
C ILE A 212 4.46 -17.46 14.63
N THR A 213 4.82 -17.66 13.35
CA THR A 213 3.90 -17.57 12.22
C THR A 213 2.69 -18.50 12.37
N ARG A 214 2.93 -19.75 12.77
CA ARG A 214 1.85 -20.69 13.04
C ARG A 214 0.94 -20.24 14.20
N ARG A 215 1.53 -19.75 15.29
CA ARG A 215 0.78 -19.20 16.43
C ARG A 215 -0.03 -17.96 16.06
N PHE A 216 0.49 -17.12 15.19
CA PHE A 216 -0.22 -15.95 14.68
C PHE A 216 -1.46 -16.34 13.88
N LYS A 217 -1.40 -17.38 13.06
CA LYS A 217 -2.58 -17.94 12.38
C LYS A 217 -3.62 -18.49 13.35
N GLU A 218 -3.19 -19.13 14.43
CA GLU A 218 -4.08 -19.62 15.49
C GLU A 218 -4.78 -18.45 16.21
N ILE A 219 -4.05 -17.37 16.49
CA ILE A 219 -4.62 -16.14 17.07
C ILE A 219 -5.62 -15.53 16.09
N TYR A 220 -5.23 -15.33 14.84
CA TYR A 220 -6.12 -14.82 13.79
C TYR A 220 -7.43 -15.60 13.76
N ARG A 221 -7.35 -16.92 13.65
CA ARG A 221 -8.52 -17.81 13.65
C ARG A 221 -9.38 -17.71 14.94
N THR A 222 -8.74 -17.54 16.09
CA THR A 222 -9.44 -17.42 17.38
C THR A 222 -10.30 -16.17 17.42
N PHE A 223 -9.77 -15.03 16.94
CA PHE A 223 -10.48 -13.75 16.95
C PHE A 223 -11.48 -13.61 15.82
N THR A 224 -11.14 -14.05 14.61
CA THR A 224 -11.95 -13.83 13.40
C THR A 224 -12.93 -14.96 13.10
N ARG A 225 -12.74 -16.13 13.70
CA ARG A 225 -13.49 -17.37 13.41
C ARG A 225 -13.28 -17.91 11.99
N SER A 226 -12.29 -17.41 11.27
CA SER A 226 -11.90 -17.84 9.93
C SER A 226 -10.40 -18.08 9.86
N ASP A 227 -9.96 -18.89 8.90
CA ASP A 227 -8.55 -19.06 8.62
C ASP A 227 -7.97 -17.80 7.95
N PHE A 228 -6.65 -17.59 8.08
CA PHE A 228 -5.96 -16.50 7.41
C PHE A 228 -6.10 -16.67 5.87
N PRO A 229 -6.50 -15.62 5.13
CA PRO A 229 -6.76 -15.73 3.70
C PRO A 229 -5.50 -16.11 2.92
N THR A 230 -5.61 -17.13 2.09
CA THR A 230 -4.49 -17.64 1.27
C THR A 230 -4.52 -17.12 -0.17
N ASP A 231 -5.67 -16.60 -0.62
CA ASP A 231 -5.79 -15.95 -1.94
C ASP A 231 -5.21 -14.53 -1.89
N PRO A 232 -4.16 -14.22 -2.66
CA PRO A 232 -3.57 -12.88 -2.74
C PRO A 232 -4.57 -11.79 -3.14
N ASN A 233 -5.51 -12.08 -4.04
CA ASN A 233 -6.52 -11.11 -4.46
C ASN A 233 -7.49 -10.79 -3.33
N GLU A 234 -7.87 -11.79 -2.53
CA GLU A 234 -8.69 -11.56 -1.35
C GLU A 234 -7.95 -10.74 -0.29
N GLN A 235 -6.66 -11.03 -0.05
CA GLN A 235 -5.82 -10.22 0.83
C GLN A 235 -5.78 -8.75 0.37
N LEU A 236 -5.56 -8.51 -0.93
CA LEU A 236 -5.50 -7.16 -1.50
C LEU A 236 -6.84 -6.44 -1.35
N ARG A 237 -7.94 -7.10 -1.70
CA ARG A 237 -9.30 -6.54 -1.60
C ARG A 237 -9.62 -6.10 -0.17
N LEU A 238 -9.40 -6.97 0.80
CA LEU A 238 -9.66 -6.69 2.21
C LEU A 238 -8.74 -5.60 2.76
N ALA A 239 -7.48 -5.54 2.34
CA ALA A 239 -6.54 -4.49 2.73
C ALA A 239 -6.96 -3.12 2.15
N THR A 240 -7.39 -3.05 0.88
CA THR A 240 -7.90 -1.83 0.26
C THR A 240 -9.15 -1.32 0.98
N GLU A 241 -10.10 -2.20 1.29
CA GLU A 241 -11.28 -1.85 2.09
C GLU A 241 -10.90 -1.32 3.49
N ALA A 242 -9.97 -1.98 4.17
CA ALA A 242 -9.53 -1.57 5.50
C ALA A 242 -8.89 -0.18 5.48
N VAL A 243 -8.06 0.12 4.46
CA VAL A 243 -7.47 1.45 4.29
C VAL A 243 -8.55 2.50 4.05
N PHE A 244 -9.56 2.24 3.21
CA PHE A 244 -10.69 3.16 3.03
C PHE A 244 -11.44 3.40 4.35
N LYS A 245 -11.77 2.35 5.07
CA LYS A 245 -12.46 2.44 6.38
C LYS A 245 -11.63 3.18 7.43
N SER A 246 -10.30 3.09 7.37
CA SER A 246 -9.40 3.77 8.33
C SER A 246 -9.52 5.29 8.29
N TRP A 247 -9.97 5.88 7.16
CA TRP A 247 -10.28 7.30 7.06
C TRP A 247 -11.30 7.75 8.12
N ASN A 248 -12.30 6.93 8.38
CA ASN A 248 -13.33 7.17 9.39
C ASN A 248 -13.01 6.49 10.75
N GLY A 249 -11.81 5.98 10.93
CA GLY A 249 -11.32 5.50 12.21
C GLY A 249 -11.21 6.64 13.23
N ARG A 250 -11.48 6.34 14.51
CA ARG A 250 -11.51 7.35 15.57
C ARG A 250 -10.23 8.20 15.62
N ARG A 251 -9.05 7.56 15.57
CA ARG A 251 -7.75 8.27 15.56
C ARG A 251 -7.63 9.28 14.43
N ALA A 252 -8.06 8.88 13.22
CA ALA A 252 -8.02 9.75 12.03
C ALA A 252 -9.02 10.91 12.14
N ILE A 253 -10.22 10.66 12.67
CA ILE A 253 -11.23 11.70 12.92
C ILE A 253 -10.72 12.72 13.94
N ASP A 254 -10.22 12.25 15.09
CA ASP A 254 -9.73 13.12 16.17
C ASP A 254 -8.56 13.97 15.68
N TYR A 255 -7.63 13.39 14.90
CA TYR A 255 -6.52 14.14 14.29
C TYR A 255 -7.02 15.21 13.32
N ARG A 256 -7.95 14.88 12.42
CA ARG A 256 -8.51 15.86 11.47
C ARG A 256 -9.21 17.01 12.18
N ASN A 257 -9.97 16.71 13.24
CA ASN A 257 -10.61 17.74 14.06
C ASN A 257 -9.58 18.68 14.68
N ALA A 258 -8.50 18.15 15.24
CA ALA A 258 -7.44 18.95 15.87
C ALA A 258 -6.64 19.78 14.85
N ALA A 259 -6.42 19.24 13.64
CA ALA A 259 -5.63 19.88 12.59
C ALA A 259 -6.46 20.75 11.62
N GLY A 260 -7.78 20.80 11.78
CA GLY A 260 -8.68 21.57 10.88
C GLY A 260 -8.73 20.99 9.46
N ILE A 261 -8.56 19.67 9.31
CA ILE A 261 -8.59 18.98 8.01
C ILE A 261 -10.04 18.58 7.68
N PRO A 262 -10.55 18.91 6.48
CA PRO A 262 -11.91 18.54 6.05
C PRO A 262 -12.10 17.01 6.03
N HIS A 263 -13.31 16.55 6.38
CA HIS A 263 -13.64 15.14 6.46
C HIS A 263 -13.97 14.49 5.11
N ASP A 264 -14.33 15.29 4.12
CA ASP A 264 -14.76 14.89 2.77
C ASP A 264 -13.60 14.63 1.79
N LEU A 265 -12.35 14.80 2.22
CA LEU A 265 -11.19 14.60 1.35
C LEU A 265 -10.94 13.14 1.00
N GLY A 266 -11.29 12.20 1.89
CA GLY A 266 -10.98 10.80 1.72
C GLY A 266 -9.48 10.47 1.81
N THR A 267 -9.15 9.22 1.60
CA THR A 267 -7.78 8.73 1.47
C THR A 267 -7.59 7.97 0.18
N ALA A 268 -6.48 8.18 -0.50
CA ALA A 268 -6.04 7.28 -1.55
C ALA A 268 -5.41 6.01 -0.94
N VAL A 269 -5.32 4.96 -1.76
CA VAL A 269 -4.61 3.73 -1.42
C VAL A 269 -3.45 3.54 -2.39
N ASN A 270 -2.24 3.42 -1.87
CA ASN A 270 -1.05 3.18 -2.66
C ASN A 270 -0.65 1.71 -2.57
N ILE A 271 -0.73 1.02 -3.70
CA ILE A 271 -0.26 -0.35 -3.86
C ILE A 271 1.09 -0.31 -4.54
N GLN A 272 2.13 -0.85 -3.90
CA GLN A 272 3.50 -0.75 -4.40
C GLN A 272 4.25 -2.06 -4.22
N THR A 273 5.02 -2.43 -5.24
CA THR A 273 5.95 -3.58 -5.18
C THR A 273 6.86 -3.48 -3.96
N MET A 274 6.94 -4.56 -3.19
CA MET A 274 7.84 -4.65 -2.06
C MET A 274 9.31 -4.73 -2.50
N VAL A 275 10.15 -3.98 -1.81
CA VAL A 275 11.61 -4.09 -1.83
C VAL A 275 12.09 -4.28 -0.40
N TYR A 276 13.21 -4.96 -0.22
CA TYR A 276 13.62 -5.44 1.10
C TYR A 276 15.01 -4.99 1.46
N GLY A 277 15.12 -4.21 2.53
CA GLY A 277 16.39 -3.83 3.14
C GLY A 277 16.93 -4.88 4.13
N ASN A 278 16.24 -6.02 4.29
CA ASN A 278 16.58 -7.08 5.24
C ASN A 278 16.81 -8.46 4.58
N ILE A 279 17.28 -8.47 3.34
CA ILE A 279 17.67 -9.72 2.63
C ILE A 279 19.04 -10.24 3.07
N GLY A 280 19.81 -9.45 3.79
CA GLY A 280 21.16 -9.81 4.25
C GLY A 280 22.00 -8.56 4.50
N ASP A 281 23.26 -8.78 4.84
CA ASP A 281 24.19 -7.72 5.24
C ASP A 281 24.59 -6.78 4.08
N ASN A 282 24.21 -7.11 2.85
CA ASN A 282 24.39 -6.28 1.65
C ASN A 282 23.12 -5.49 1.27
N SER A 283 22.15 -5.43 2.16
CA SER A 283 20.94 -4.64 1.99
C SER A 283 20.73 -3.70 3.17
N ALA A 284 20.09 -2.58 2.92
CA ALA A 284 19.84 -1.56 3.93
C ALA A 284 18.50 -0.85 3.67
N THR A 285 18.02 -0.16 4.67
CA THR A 285 16.91 0.77 4.57
C THR A 285 17.25 2.06 5.31
N GLY A 286 16.68 3.19 4.92
CA GLY A 286 16.98 4.46 5.57
C GLY A 286 15.92 5.52 5.29
N VAL A 287 16.08 6.64 5.97
CA VAL A 287 15.34 7.87 5.75
C VAL A 287 16.36 8.98 5.54
N ALA A 288 16.20 9.73 4.46
CA ALA A 288 17.10 10.81 4.14
C ALA A 288 16.35 12.07 3.69
N MET A 289 16.95 13.21 3.98
CA MET A 289 16.58 14.52 3.47
C MET A 289 17.64 14.99 2.48
N SER A 290 17.24 15.69 1.43
CA SER A 290 18.15 16.21 0.41
C SER A 290 19.02 17.39 0.90
N ARG A 291 18.77 17.87 2.12
CA ARG A 291 19.48 18.96 2.76
C ARG A 291 19.60 18.69 4.26
N ASP A 292 20.63 19.23 4.87
CA ASP A 292 20.73 19.37 6.32
C ASP A 292 19.54 20.20 6.82
N ALA A 293 18.76 19.60 7.73
CA ALA A 293 17.55 20.22 8.25
C ALA A 293 17.82 21.42 9.18
N SER A 294 19.03 21.49 9.74
CA SER A 294 19.44 22.54 10.69
C SER A 294 20.05 23.76 10.00
N THR A 295 20.88 23.54 8.96
CA THR A 295 21.62 24.60 8.29
C THR A 295 21.02 24.97 6.93
N GLY A 296 20.32 24.05 6.26
CA GLY A 296 19.82 24.21 4.90
C GLY A 296 20.85 23.92 3.82
N ASP A 297 22.05 23.51 4.20
CA ASP A 297 23.13 23.16 3.26
C ASP A 297 22.74 22.00 2.36
N LYS A 298 23.30 21.96 1.14
CA LYS A 298 23.02 20.89 0.16
C LYS A 298 23.80 19.59 0.47
N GLU A 299 23.79 19.20 1.72
CA GLU A 299 24.35 17.93 2.15
C GLU A 299 23.20 17.01 2.60
N PRO A 300 23.06 15.80 2.02
CA PRO A 300 22.03 14.86 2.45
C PRO A 300 22.25 14.45 3.91
N GLU A 301 21.21 14.58 4.70
CA GLU A 301 21.17 14.17 6.10
C GLU A 301 20.17 13.03 6.27
N GLY A 302 20.43 12.11 7.20
CA GLY A 302 19.51 11.04 7.53
C GLY A 302 20.17 9.89 8.24
N ASP A 303 19.39 8.83 8.38
CA ASP A 303 19.77 7.61 9.08
C ASP A 303 19.48 6.38 8.25
N PHE A 304 20.27 5.33 8.44
CA PHE A 304 20.04 4.03 7.82
C PHE A 304 20.32 2.86 8.79
N LEU A 305 19.84 1.70 8.40
CA LEU A 305 20.10 0.41 9.06
C LEU A 305 20.42 -0.63 8.01
N VAL A 306 21.50 -1.37 8.22
CA VAL A 306 21.82 -2.58 7.46
C VAL A 306 20.93 -3.72 7.92
N ASN A 307 20.51 -4.57 6.98
CA ASN A 307 19.68 -5.74 7.22
C ASN A 307 18.44 -5.42 8.06
N ALA A 308 17.64 -4.44 7.59
CA ALA A 308 16.46 -3.93 8.29
C ALA A 308 15.35 -3.53 7.31
N GLN A 309 14.12 -3.52 7.81
CA GLN A 309 12.96 -2.96 7.10
C GLN A 309 12.75 -1.49 7.47
N GLY A 310 12.01 -0.74 6.62
CA GLY A 310 11.72 0.67 6.85
C GLY A 310 11.08 0.98 8.21
N GLU A 311 10.26 0.07 8.71
CA GLU A 311 9.62 0.18 10.02
C GLU A 311 10.64 0.17 11.18
N ASP A 312 11.70 -0.61 11.06
CA ASP A 312 12.75 -0.72 12.09
C ASP A 312 13.49 0.61 12.28
N VAL A 313 13.60 1.43 11.19
CA VAL A 313 14.19 2.78 11.24
C VAL A 313 13.22 3.77 11.89
N VAL A 314 11.98 3.82 11.43
CA VAL A 314 11.04 4.87 11.86
C VAL A 314 10.45 4.62 13.24
N ALA A 315 10.42 3.37 13.70
CA ALA A 315 9.94 3.02 15.04
C ALA A 315 10.99 3.21 16.14
N GLY A 316 12.26 3.49 15.79
CA GLY A 316 13.33 3.69 16.74
C GLY A 316 13.68 2.45 17.58
N ILE A 317 13.37 1.25 17.06
CA ILE A 317 13.58 -0.03 17.77
C ILE A 317 15.07 -0.39 17.83
N ARG A 318 15.84 0.03 16.83
CA ARG A 318 17.27 -0.24 16.67
C ARG A 318 18.04 1.08 16.55
N HIS A 319 19.28 1.09 17.03
CA HIS A 319 20.17 2.22 16.80
C HIS A 319 20.50 2.35 15.31
N THR A 320 20.15 3.49 14.74
CA THR A 320 20.44 3.84 13.36
C THR A 320 21.88 4.34 13.22
N GLN A 321 22.40 4.28 12.00
CA GLN A 321 23.72 4.83 11.62
C GLN A 321 23.50 6.09 10.78
N PRO A 322 24.32 7.15 10.98
CA PRO A 322 24.23 8.34 10.15
C PRO A 322 24.47 8.04 8.67
N LEU A 323 23.68 8.65 7.79
CA LEU A 323 23.70 8.39 6.35
C LEU A 323 25.10 8.48 5.71
N HIS A 324 25.95 9.37 6.19
CA HIS A 324 27.31 9.54 5.65
C HIS A 324 28.21 8.31 5.86
N GLU A 325 27.91 7.43 6.83
CA GLU A 325 28.65 6.18 7.03
C GLU A 325 28.32 5.12 5.96
N LEU A 326 27.20 5.28 5.24
CA LEU A 326 26.82 4.37 4.15
C LEU A 326 27.89 4.32 3.03
N LYS A 327 28.65 5.42 2.83
CA LYS A 327 29.74 5.48 1.86
C LYS A 327 30.83 4.43 2.11
N ASP A 328 31.08 4.09 3.37
CA ASP A 328 32.11 3.15 3.79
C ASP A 328 31.60 1.70 3.80
N ILE A 329 30.29 1.51 4.02
CA ILE A 329 29.64 0.20 4.13
C ILE A 329 29.14 -0.27 2.77
N MET A 330 28.46 0.62 2.01
CA MET A 330 27.88 0.34 0.69
C MET A 330 28.19 1.48 -0.30
N PRO A 331 29.45 1.64 -0.76
CA PRO A 331 29.85 2.78 -1.58
C PRO A 331 29.04 2.97 -2.86
N SER A 332 28.67 1.88 -3.53
CA SER A 332 27.85 1.92 -4.76
C SER A 332 26.46 2.47 -4.48
N ALA A 333 25.78 1.97 -3.44
CA ALA A 333 24.46 2.43 -3.05
C ALA A 333 24.47 3.90 -2.60
N TYR A 334 25.52 4.32 -1.87
CA TYR A 334 25.70 5.72 -1.48
C TYR A 334 25.86 6.65 -2.69
N ASN A 335 26.69 6.27 -3.68
CA ASN A 335 26.87 7.05 -4.88
C ASN A 335 25.61 7.14 -5.75
N GLU A 336 24.87 6.05 -5.86
CA GLU A 336 23.57 6.02 -6.53
C GLU A 336 22.54 6.94 -5.83
N PHE A 337 22.50 6.88 -4.50
CA PHE A 337 21.66 7.77 -3.70
C PHE A 337 21.99 9.25 -3.92
N LEU A 338 23.27 9.62 -3.98
CA LEU A 338 23.70 11.00 -4.25
C LEU A 338 23.33 11.48 -5.66
N ALA A 339 23.14 10.58 -6.62
CA ALA A 339 22.76 10.90 -8.00
C ALA A 339 21.24 11.16 -8.15
N ILE A 340 20.43 10.71 -7.19
CA ILE A 340 18.99 10.93 -7.13
C ILE A 340 18.68 12.31 -6.52
#